data_c4997cd8c1ee2059fc737c4169b77ec3
#
_entry.id   c4997cd8c1ee2059fc737c4169b77ec3
#
_cell.length_a   1.000
_cell.length_b   1.000
_cell.length_c   1.000
_cell.angle_alpha   90.00
_cell.angle_beta   90.00
_cell.angle_gamma   90.00
#
_symmetry.space_group_name_H-M   'P 1'
#
loop_
_entity.id
_entity.type
_entity.pdbx_description
1 polymer ?
#
loop_
_entity_poly.entity_id
_entity_poly.type
_entity_poly.pdbx_seq_one_letter_code
_entity_poly.pdbx_strand_id
1 'polypeptide(L)'
;MVGTRPLKSVYFPILWLLTLLWLPLCRAEPVAQRVVSLAPHATEMAFAAGLGERLVGVSAWSNYPPEAERIEQVATWQGINLERILALKPDLVLAWREGNAQRPMDQLASLGIHILYLDPATLDDIPRQLEMLAQYSPHPEQAREAALRFRQQQQALTQQYGHSTPVPVFLQFGSQPLFTSSRATLQSQVVSLCGGDNVFADSPVPWPQVSREQVIRRQPQAIVIGGPPGAAEQVRAFWQPQLNPEVIAVNEDWFSRTGPRLMLAAEQLCRQLAAWRR
;
A
#
# COMPACT_ATOMS: atom_id res chain seq x y z
N MET A 1 89.89 -2.48 -7.48
CA MET A 1 88.71 -2.26 -8.33
C MET A 1 87.59 -3.29 -7.92
N VAL A 2 86.64 -2.83 -7.07
CA VAL A 2 85.58 -3.69 -6.53
C VAL A 2 84.33 -3.21 -7.17
N GLY A 3 83.74 -4.06 -7.98
CA GLY A 3 82.49 -3.79 -8.70
C GLY A 3 81.25 -4.11 -7.85
N THR A 4 80.48 -3.09 -7.50
CA THR A 4 79.19 -3.21 -6.85
C THR A 4 78.06 -3.55 -7.87
N ARG A 5 77.39 -4.69 -7.68
CA ARG A 5 76.20 -5.08 -8.47
C ARG A 5 74.94 -4.47 -7.79
N PRO A 6 73.97 -3.89 -8.53
CA PRO A 6 72.76 -3.39 -7.96
C PRO A 6 71.74 -4.53 -7.66
N LEU A 7 71.17 -4.55 -6.47
CA LEU A 7 70.02 -5.39 -6.09
C LEU A 7 68.81 -4.96 -6.91
N LYS A 8 68.27 -5.89 -7.74
CA LYS A 8 67.02 -5.72 -8.44
C LYS A 8 65.83 -5.91 -7.43
N SER A 9 65.05 -4.85 -7.30
CA SER A 9 63.81 -4.79 -6.54
C SER A 9 62.77 -5.82 -7.01
N VAL A 10 62.45 -6.81 -6.17
CA VAL A 10 61.46 -7.88 -6.39
C VAL A 10 60.13 -7.61 -5.68
N TYR A 11 59.92 -6.39 -5.16
CA TYR A 11 58.76 -6.11 -4.28
C TYR A 11 57.53 -5.50 -4.94
N PHE A 12 57.46 -5.36 -6.30
CA PHE A 12 56.36 -4.66 -6.95
C PHE A 12 55.13 -5.48 -7.33
N PRO A 13 55.08 -6.84 -7.42
CA PRO A 13 53.84 -7.54 -7.74
C PRO A 13 52.98 -7.96 -6.55
N ILE A 14 53.47 -7.90 -5.28
CA ILE A 14 52.72 -8.41 -4.12
C ILE A 14 51.69 -7.39 -3.62
N LEU A 15 51.93 -6.10 -3.84
CA LEU A 15 51.03 -5.05 -3.37
C LEU A 15 49.69 -4.95 -4.18
N TRP A 16 49.66 -5.45 -5.41
CA TRP A 16 48.47 -5.45 -6.26
C TRP A 16 47.50 -6.62 -5.98
N LEU A 17 47.97 -7.69 -5.32
CA LEU A 17 47.08 -8.83 -5.00
C LEU A 17 46.28 -8.59 -3.72
N LEU A 18 46.63 -7.67 -2.86
CA LEU A 18 45.93 -7.37 -1.62
C LEU A 18 44.78 -6.38 -1.75
N THR A 19 44.69 -5.64 -2.88
CA THR A 19 43.59 -4.70 -3.14
C THR A 19 42.34 -5.36 -3.75
N LEU A 20 42.40 -6.61 -4.20
CA LEU A 20 41.27 -7.33 -4.76
C LEU A 20 40.35 -7.98 -3.70
N LEU A 21 40.71 -7.96 -2.41
CA LEU A 21 39.96 -8.62 -1.34
C LEU A 21 38.92 -7.71 -0.66
N TRP A 22 38.80 -6.46 -1.09
CA TRP A 22 37.80 -5.52 -0.54
C TRP A 22 36.71 -5.14 -1.56
N LEU A 23 36.26 -6.12 -2.34
CA LEU A 23 34.97 -5.96 -2.99
C LEU A 23 33.92 -6.09 -1.89
N PRO A 24 33.06 -5.07 -1.67
CA PRO A 24 31.91 -5.24 -0.78
C PRO A 24 31.12 -6.42 -1.34
N LEU A 25 31.02 -7.52 -0.59
CA LEU A 25 30.03 -8.54 -0.85
C LEU A 25 28.69 -7.84 -0.83
N CYS A 26 28.16 -7.55 -2.00
CA CYS A 26 26.76 -7.15 -2.15
C CYS A 26 25.93 -8.36 -1.69
N ARG A 27 25.61 -8.40 -0.39
CA ARG A 27 24.82 -9.46 0.20
C ARG A 27 23.43 -9.22 -0.32
N ALA A 28 23.04 -9.96 -1.36
CA ALA A 28 21.64 -10.00 -1.75
C ALA A 28 20.83 -10.44 -0.52
N GLU A 29 19.80 -9.67 -0.16
CA GLU A 29 18.87 -10.09 0.88
C GLU A 29 18.37 -11.51 0.56
N PRO A 30 18.36 -12.42 1.54
CA PRO A 30 17.96 -13.79 1.28
C PRO A 30 16.47 -13.80 0.88
N VAL A 31 16.15 -14.55 -0.16
CA VAL A 31 14.77 -14.83 -0.56
C VAL A 31 14.00 -15.36 0.63
N ALA A 32 12.88 -14.72 0.97
CA ALA A 32 12.05 -15.11 2.10
C ALA A 32 11.46 -16.53 1.89
N GLN A 33 11.56 -17.37 2.90
CA GLN A 33 11.05 -18.74 2.84
C GLN A 33 9.70 -18.88 3.53
N ARG A 34 9.45 -18.09 4.59
CA ARG A 34 8.25 -18.16 5.41
C ARG A 34 7.80 -16.75 5.78
N VAL A 35 6.74 -16.30 5.13
CA VAL A 35 6.23 -14.92 5.24
C VAL A 35 4.94 -14.91 6.06
N VAL A 36 4.81 -13.98 6.97
CA VAL A 36 3.55 -13.63 7.64
C VAL A 36 3.12 -12.24 7.22
N SER A 37 1.85 -12.08 6.85
CA SER A 37 1.27 -10.79 6.49
C SER A 37 0.21 -10.36 7.52
N LEU A 38 0.38 -9.18 8.10
CA LEU A 38 -0.44 -8.67 9.21
C LEU A 38 -1.47 -7.61 8.79
N ALA A 39 -1.69 -7.46 7.48
CA ALA A 39 -2.73 -6.58 6.94
C ALA A 39 -3.24 -7.09 5.58
N PRO A 40 -4.54 -6.89 5.23
CA PRO A 40 -5.10 -7.37 3.96
C PRO A 40 -4.36 -6.82 2.72
N HIS A 41 -4.03 -5.53 2.70
CA HIS A 41 -3.27 -4.93 1.60
C HIS A 41 -1.85 -5.50 1.50
N ALA A 42 -1.20 -5.79 2.63
CA ALA A 42 0.12 -6.42 2.64
C ALA A 42 0.06 -7.86 2.08
N THR A 43 -1.03 -8.59 2.34
CA THR A 43 -1.28 -9.90 1.72
C THR A 43 -1.41 -9.77 0.20
N GLU A 44 -2.19 -8.81 -0.29
CA GLU A 44 -2.32 -8.55 -1.73
C GLU A 44 -0.98 -8.15 -2.38
N MET A 45 -0.20 -7.31 -1.69
CA MET A 45 1.15 -6.93 -2.12
C MET A 45 2.08 -8.13 -2.21
N ALA A 46 2.04 -9.03 -1.20
CA ALA A 46 2.84 -10.26 -1.19
C ALA A 46 2.51 -11.17 -2.37
N PHE A 47 1.23 -11.41 -2.66
CA PHE A 47 0.82 -12.18 -3.82
C PHE A 47 1.24 -11.52 -5.13
N ALA A 48 1.02 -10.22 -5.28
CA ALA A 48 1.41 -9.46 -6.46
C ALA A 48 2.93 -9.46 -6.70
N ALA A 49 3.71 -9.56 -5.61
CA ALA A 49 5.16 -9.63 -5.65
C ALA A 49 5.73 -11.05 -5.83
N GLY A 50 4.88 -12.09 -5.98
CA GLY A 50 5.34 -13.48 -6.14
C GLY A 50 5.75 -14.16 -4.84
N LEU A 51 5.29 -13.65 -3.68
CA LEU A 51 5.51 -14.24 -2.36
C LEU A 51 4.34 -15.11 -1.88
N GLY A 52 3.29 -15.28 -2.67
CA GLY A 52 2.05 -15.95 -2.26
C GLY A 52 2.28 -17.36 -1.72
N GLU A 53 3.13 -18.16 -2.36
CA GLU A 53 3.46 -19.53 -1.92
C GLU A 53 4.32 -19.58 -0.64
N ARG A 54 4.88 -18.45 -0.24
CA ARG A 54 5.69 -18.31 0.99
C ARG A 54 4.87 -17.85 2.19
N LEU A 55 3.63 -17.41 1.97
CA LEU A 55 2.75 -16.99 3.05
C LEU A 55 2.33 -18.20 3.90
N VAL A 56 2.67 -18.14 5.19
CA VAL A 56 2.33 -19.16 6.18
C VAL A 56 1.35 -18.67 7.23
N GLY A 57 1.06 -17.35 7.25
CA GLY A 57 0.08 -16.73 8.13
C GLY A 57 -0.36 -15.38 7.57
N VAL A 58 -1.64 -15.05 7.74
CA VAL A 58 -2.25 -13.81 7.28
C VAL A 58 -3.11 -13.16 8.35
N SER A 59 -3.47 -11.89 8.18
CA SER A 59 -4.48 -11.24 9.00
C SER A 59 -5.90 -11.65 8.58
N ALA A 60 -6.87 -11.47 9.49
CA ALA A 60 -8.28 -11.47 9.12
C ALA A 60 -8.54 -10.53 7.94
N TRP A 61 -9.56 -10.83 7.14
CA TRP A 61 -9.95 -10.10 5.94
C TRP A 61 -8.95 -10.17 4.78
N SER A 62 -7.91 -10.99 4.87
CA SER A 62 -7.02 -11.32 3.76
C SER A 62 -7.70 -12.35 2.84
N ASN A 63 -8.62 -11.89 2.01
CA ASN A 63 -9.48 -12.70 1.15
C ASN A 63 -9.14 -12.57 -0.35
N TYR A 64 -8.03 -11.92 -0.68
CA TYR A 64 -7.60 -11.78 -2.06
C TYR A 64 -6.07 -11.99 -2.20
N PRO A 65 -5.65 -12.76 -3.24
CA PRO A 65 -6.49 -13.57 -4.10
C PRO A 65 -7.20 -14.70 -3.32
N PRO A 66 -8.14 -15.48 -3.92
CA PRO A 66 -8.91 -16.51 -3.19
C PRO A 66 -8.04 -17.54 -2.46
N GLU A 67 -6.81 -17.75 -2.90
CA GLU A 67 -5.84 -18.64 -2.27
C GLU A 67 -5.46 -18.16 -0.84
N ALA A 68 -5.53 -16.85 -0.59
CA ALA A 68 -5.24 -16.26 0.72
C ALA A 68 -6.20 -16.76 1.82
N GLU A 69 -7.46 -17.10 1.49
CA GLU A 69 -8.44 -17.60 2.43
C GLU A 69 -8.08 -18.97 3.02
N ARG A 70 -7.17 -19.71 2.38
CA ARG A 70 -6.71 -21.03 2.84
C ARG A 70 -5.54 -20.93 3.81
N ILE A 71 -4.95 -19.74 3.95
CA ILE A 71 -3.80 -19.49 4.82
C ILE A 71 -4.32 -19.24 6.24
N GLU A 72 -3.58 -19.71 7.22
CA GLU A 72 -3.93 -19.57 8.63
C GLU A 72 -4.00 -18.09 9.05
N GLN A 73 -5.08 -17.70 9.74
CA GLN A 73 -5.23 -16.37 10.30
C GLN A 73 -4.51 -16.26 11.64
N VAL A 74 -3.54 -15.35 11.72
CA VAL A 74 -2.70 -15.12 12.91
C VAL A 74 -2.88 -13.74 13.53
N ALA A 75 -3.70 -12.90 12.92
CA ALA A 75 -4.02 -11.55 13.42
C ALA A 75 -5.47 -11.19 13.10
N THR A 76 -6.10 -10.46 14.01
CA THR A 76 -7.45 -9.88 13.86
C THR A 76 -7.44 -8.44 14.33
N TRP A 77 -8.58 -7.74 14.24
CA TRP A 77 -8.74 -6.41 14.83
C TRP A 77 -8.57 -6.39 16.37
N GLN A 78 -8.75 -7.54 17.04
CA GLN A 78 -8.57 -7.68 18.48
C GLN A 78 -7.09 -7.84 18.88
N GLY A 79 -6.22 -8.23 17.96
CA GLY A 79 -4.80 -8.37 18.22
C GLY A 79 -4.09 -9.38 17.34
N ILE A 80 -2.81 -9.57 17.65
CA ILE A 80 -1.87 -10.41 16.95
C ILE A 80 -1.53 -11.60 17.83
N ASN A 81 -1.66 -12.81 17.29
CA ASN A 81 -1.29 -14.05 18.00
C ASN A 81 0.22 -14.33 17.85
N LEU A 82 1.01 -13.72 18.74
CA LEU A 82 2.47 -13.86 18.71
C LEU A 82 2.95 -15.30 18.83
N GLU A 83 2.34 -16.09 19.73
CA GLU A 83 2.73 -17.48 19.93
C GLU A 83 2.57 -18.28 18.65
N ARG A 84 1.45 -18.06 17.94
CA ARG A 84 1.21 -18.74 16.68
C ARG A 84 2.17 -18.29 15.58
N ILE A 85 2.45 -16.99 15.48
CA ILE A 85 3.45 -16.46 14.54
C ILE A 85 4.81 -17.09 14.80
N LEU A 86 5.25 -17.16 16.06
CA LEU A 86 6.53 -17.78 16.42
C LEU A 86 6.56 -19.28 16.09
N ALA A 87 5.45 -19.99 16.29
CA ALA A 87 5.33 -21.42 15.93
C ALA A 87 5.42 -21.64 14.41
N LEU A 88 5.00 -20.65 13.60
CA LEU A 88 5.13 -20.67 12.15
C LEU A 88 6.56 -20.38 11.67
N LYS A 89 7.45 -19.91 12.54
CA LYS A 89 8.87 -19.62 12.26
C LYS A 89 9.07 -18.76 10.99
N PRO A 90 8.46 -17.59 10.90
CA PRO A 90 8.67 -16.71 9.75
C PRO A 90 10.08 -16.13 9.75
N ASP A 91 10.64 -15.90 8.58
CA ASP A 91 11.84 -15.11 8.36
C ASP A 91 11.51 -13.67 7.93
N LEU A 92 10.27 -13.42 7.45
CA LEU A 92 9.78 -12.11 7.07
C LEU A 92 8.35 -11.88 7.58
N VAL A 93 8.10 -10.72 8.17
CA VAL A 93 6.77 -10.25 8.55
C VAL A 93 6.46 -8.96 7.81
N LEU A 94 5.37 -8.94 7.06
CA LEU A 94 4.83 -7.76 6.40
C LEU A 94 3.82 -7.10 7.34
N ALA A 95 4.09 -5.88 7.76
CA ALA A 95 3.34 -5.16 8.77
C ALA A 95 2.84 -3.79 8.25
N TRP A 96 1.92 -3.21 8.99
CA TRP A 96 1.32 -1.90 8.76
C TRP A 96 1.29 -1.10 10.07
N ARG A 97 2.00 0.04 10.14
CA ARG A 97 2.18 0.78 11.40
C ARG A 97 0.89 1.29 12.01
N GLU A 98 -0.05 1.76 11.19
CA GLU A 98 -1.30 2.30 11.70
C GLU A 98 -2.24 1.21 12.26
N GLY A 99 -2.14 -0.03 11.76
CA GLY A 99 -3.03 -1.13 12.14
C GLY A 99 -2.40 -2.19 13.03
N ASN A 100 -1.06 -2.25 13.10
CA ASN A 100 -0.37 -3.24 13.92
C ASN A 100 0.27 -2.57 15.15
N ALA A 101 -0.10 -3.02 16.34
CA ALA A 101 0.46 -2.47 17.57
C ALA A 101 1.99 -2.62 17.61
N GLN A 102 2.70 -1.56 18.04
CA GLN A 102 4.17 -1.52 18.03
C GLN A 102 4.81 -2.60 18.90
N ARG A 103 4.26 -2.86 20.09
CA ARG A 103 4.85 -3.81 21.05
C ARG A 103 5.02 -5.23 20.50
N PRO A 104 4.02 -5.87 19.84
CA PRO A 104 4.21 -7.15 19.17
C PRO A 104 5.28 -7.11 18.08
N MET A 105 5.38 -6.02 17.32
CA MET A 105 6.39 -5.88 16.27
C MET A 105 7.81 -5.83 16.88
N ASP A 106 8.00 -5.08 17.96
CA ASP A 106 9.29 -5.01 18.68
C ASP A 106 9.68 -6.37 19.25
N GLN A 107 8.72 -7.14 19.77
CA GLN A 107 8.97 -8.49 20.26
C GLN A 107 9.43 -9.43 19.14
N LEU A 108 8.76 -9.44 17.99
CA LEU A 108 9.19 -10.25 16.83
C LEU A 108 10.58 -9.84 16.34
N ALA A 109 10.84 -8.53 16.24
CA ALA A 109 12.13 -8.01 15.82
C ALA A 109 13.26 -8.39 16.79
N SER A 110 13.01 -8.37 18.12
CA SER A 110 13.99 -8.77 19.14
C SER A 110 14.38 -10.25 19.06
N LEU A 111 13.56 -11.08 18.45
CA LEU A 111 13.79 -12.49 18.16
C LEU A 111 14.49 -12.73 16.82
N GLY A 112 14.92 -11.64 16.13
CA GLY A 112 15.64 -11.70 14.86
C GLY A 112 14.75 -11.87 13.63
N ILE A 113 13.42 -11.73 13.77
CA ILE A 113 12.49 -11.79 12.64
C ILE A 113 12.53 -10.43 11.93
N HIS A 114 12.71 -10.45 10.61
CA HIS A 114 12.71 -9.22 9.81
C HIS A 114 11.27 -8.67 9.67
N ILE A 115 11.07 -7.42 10.06
CA ILE A 115 9.77 -6.71 9.94
C ILE A 115 9.87 -5.70 8.82
N LEU A 116 9.08 -5.89 7.78
CA LEU A 116 8.97 -4.96 6.66
C LEU A 116 7.62 -4.25 6.70
N TYR A 117 7.66 -2.92 6.84
CA TYR A 117 6.44 -2.12 6.88
C TYR A 117 6.01 -1.69 5.48
N LEU A 118 4.75 -1.96 5.16
CA LEU A 118 4.10 -1.56 3.91
C LEU A 118 3.08 -0.46 4.22
N ASP A 119 3.56 0.77 4.30
CA ASP A 119 2.79 1.98 4.66
C ASP A 119 2.81 2.98 3.50
N PRO A 120 2.08 2.74 2.40
CA PRO A 120 2.08 3.68 1.30
C PRO A 120 1.33 4.97 1.68
N ALA A 121 2.02 6.11 1.60
CA ALA A 121 1.45 7.44 1.83
C ALA A 121 1.00 8.12 0.53
N THR A 122 1.57 7.70 -0.60
CA THR A 122 1.24 8.20 -1.94
C THR A 122 0.95 7.05 -2.89
N LEU A 123 0.24 7.33 -3.99
CA LEU A 123 0.00 6.34 -5.04
C LEU A 123 1.31 5.77 -5.60
N ASP A 124 2.37 6.58 -5.67
CA ASP A 124 3.69 6.15 -6.14
C ASP A 124 4.42 5.24 -5.14
N ASP A 125 4.02 5.21 -3.88
CA ASP A 125 4.62 4.30 -2.90
C ASP A 125 4.23 2.85 -3.14
N ILE A 126 3.05 2.59 -3.67
CA ILE A 126 2.58 1.22 -3.95
C ILE A 126 3.52 0.51 -4.92
N PRO A 127 3.81 1.04 -6.13
CA PRO A 127 4.76 0.39 -7.04
C PRO A 127 6.20 0.36 -6.49
N ARG A 128 6.63 1.35 -5.70
CA ARG A 128 7.94 1.31 -5.05
C ARG A 128 8.04 0.18 -4.01
N GLN A 129 6.98 -0.04 -3.24
CA GLN A 129 6.93 -1.13 -2.26
C GLN A 129 6.84 -2.50 -2.94
N LEU A 130 6.18 -2.62 -4.08
CA LEU A 130 6.23 -3.84 -4.90
C LEU A 130 7.66 -4.13 -5.36
N GLU A 131 8.38 -3.14 -5.88
CA GLU A 131 9.78 -3.28 -6.28
C GLU A 131 10.70 -3.64 -5.10
N MET A 132 10.42 -3.10 -3.92
CA MET A 132 11.12 -3.46 -2.69
C MET A 132 10.88 -4.93 -2.31
N LEU A 133 9.64 -5.42 -2.43
CA LEU A 133 9.31 -6.83 -2.19
C LEU A 133 9.98 -7.79 -3.17
N ALA A 134 10.39 -7.32 -4.36
CA ALA A 134 11.12 -8.14 -5.32
C ALA A 134 12.42 -8.72 -4.75
N GLN A 135 13.04 -8.04 -3.77
CA GLN A 135 14.30 -8.49 -3.15
C GLN A 135 14.10 -9.76 -2.28
N TYR A 136 12.89 -9.96 -1.77
CA TYR A 136 12.52 -11.09 -0.91
C TYR A 136 11.82 -12.21 -1.68
N SER A 137 11.40 -11.93 -2.92
CA SER A 137 10.58 -12.85 -3.71
C SER A 137 11.41 -13.89 -4.47
N PRO A 138 10.97 -15.16 -4.52
CA PRO A 138 11.50 -16.14 -5.47
C PRO A 138 11.17 -15.79 -6.94
N HIS A 139 10.22 -14.87 -7.15
CA HIS A 139 9.74 -14.42 -8.46
C HIS A 139 9.80 -12.91 -8.60
N PRO A 140 10.99 -12.28 -8.55
CA PRO A 140 11.16 -10.83 -8.52
C PRO A 140 10.59 -10.12 -9.75
N GLU A 141 10.47 -10.82 -10.88
CA GLU A 141 9.84 -10.33 -12.11
C GLU A 141 8.37 -10.02 -11.92
N GLN A 142 7.62 -10.83 -11.14
CA GLN A 142 6.19 -10.60 -10.87
C GLN A 142 5.99 -9.28 -10.14
N ALA A 143 6.83 -8.97 -9.15
CA ALA A 143 6.80 -7.71 -8.42
C ALA A 143 7.04 -6.50 -9.34
N ARG A 144 8.06 -6.59 -10.22
CA ARG A 144 8.39 -5.52 -11.18
C ARG A 144 7.27 -5.32 -12.20
N GLU A 145 6.69 -6.39 -12.71
CA GLU A 145 5.54 -6.32 -13.61
C GLU A 145 4.30 -5.73 -12.95
N ALA A 146 4.02 -6.10 -11.69
CA ALA A 146 2.91 -5.52 -10.93
C ALA A 146 3.13 -4.02 -10.70
N ALA A 147 4.34 -3.60 -10.36
CA ALA A 147 4.71 -2.20 -10.21
C ALA A 147 4.56 -1.42 -11.54
N LEU A 148 5.01 -2.00 -12.64
CA LEU A 148 4.87 -1.40 -13.97
C LEU A 148 3.40 -1.24 -14.37
N ARG A 149 2.59 -2.29 -14.19
CA ARG A 149 1.14 -2.24 -14.47
C ARG A 149 0.45 -1.16 -13.67
N PHE A 150 0.77 -1.04 -12.38
CA PHE A 150 0.20 0.02 -11.53
C PHE A 150 0.51 1.42 -12.06
N ARG A 151 1.78 1.70 -12.40
CA ARG A 151 2.20 3.00 -12.95
C ARG A 151 1.51 3.30 -14.29
N GLN A 152 1.39 2.30 -15.18
CA GLN A 152 0.72 2.46 -16.47
C GLN A 152 -0.77 2.79 -16.29
N GLN A 153 -1.46 2.10 -15.39
CA GLN A 153 -2.87 2.38 -15.08
C GLN A 153 -3.04 3.77 -14.47
N GLN A 154 -2.21 4.14 -13.49
CA GLN A 154 -2.21 5.46 -12.88
C GLN A 154 -1.99 6.56 -13.93
N GLN A 155 -1.00 6.40 -14.80
CA GLN A 155 -0.70 7.35 -15.86
C GLN A 155 -1.85 7.49 -16.87
N ALA A 156 -2.43 6.37 -17.31
CA ALA A 156 -3.55 6.37 -18.23
C ALA A 156 -4.78 7.09 -17.65
N LEU A 157 -5.13 6.82 -16.38
CA LEU A 157 -6.23 7.49 -15.70
C LEU A 157 -5.95 8.99 -15.50
N THR A 158 -4.72 9.36 -15.14
CA THR A 158 -4.32 10.78 -15.00
C THR A 158 -4.44 11.53 -16.33
N GLN A 159 -3.98 10.93 -17.41
CA GLN A 159 -4.09 11.55 -18.76
C GLN A 159 -5.54 11.72 -19.21
N GLN A 160 -6.38 10.73 -18.91
CA GLN A 160 -7.77 10.72 -19.35
C GLN A 160 -8.68 11.64 -18.52
N TYR A 161 -8.46 11.74 -17.20
CA TYR A 161 -9.40 12.38 -16.26
C TYR A 161 -8.81 13.53 -15.45
N GLY A 162 -7.49 13.58 -15.26
CA GLY A 162 -6.83 14.52 -14.35
C GLY A 162 -6.93 16.00 -14.74
N HIS A 163 -7.24 16.29 -16.02
CA HIS A 163 -7.39 17.65 -16.54
C HIS A 163 -8.85 18.12 -16.61
N SER A 164 -9.78 17.36 -16.08
CA SER A 164 -11.19 17.73 -16.04
C SER A 164 -11.44 18.87 -15.06
N THR A 165 -12.50 19.66 -15.28
CA THR A 165 -12.96 20.65 -14.29
C THR A 165 -13.19 19.96 -12.95
N PRO A 166 -12.56 20.43 -11.84
CA PRO A 166 -12.69 19.80 -10.54
C PRO A 166 -14.13 19.74 -10.05
N VAL A 167 -14.55 18.58 -9.52
CA VAL A 167 -15.85 18.39 -8.89
C VAL A 167 -15.66 18.35 -7.38
N PRO A 168 -16.37 19.19 -6.59
CA PRO A 168 -16.36 19.12 -5.13
C PRO A 168 -16.88 17.74 -4.64
N VAL A 169 -16.00 16.95 -4.03
CA VAL A 169 -16.28 15.57 -3.59
C VAL A 169 -16.16 15.47 -2.08
N PHE A 170 -17.14 14.86 -1.44
CA PHE A 170 -17.07 14.40 -0.08
C PHE A 170 -16.78 12.90 -0.04
N LEU A 171 -15.72 12.51 0.64
CA LEU A 171 -15.40 11.11 0.91
C LEU A 171 -16.07 10.70 2.21
N GLN A 172 -17.05 9.81 2.16
CA GLN A 172 -17.82 9.41 3.35
C GLN A 172 -17.42 8.01 3.82
N PHE A 173 -16.92 7.96 5.05
CA PHE A 173 -16.63 6.71 5.76
C PHE A 173 -17.52 6.65 7.01
N GLY A 174 -18.47 5.70 6.99
CA GLY A 174 -19.48 5.61 8.05
C GLY A 174 -20.55 6.70 7.99
N SER A 175 -21.52 6.61 8.87
CA SER A 175 -22.62 7.57 9.02
C SER A 175 -22.82 8.04 10.46
N GLN A 176 -22.47 7.18 11.43
CA GLN A 176 -22.57 7.48 12.88
C GLN A 176 -21.47 6.69 13.63
N PRO A 177 -20.33 7.30 13.93
CA PRO A 177 -19.93 8.67 13.57
C PRO A 177 -19.58 8.84 12.09
N LEU A 178 -19.68 10.08 11.59
CA LEU A 178 -19.35 10.43 10.22
C LEU A 178 -17.86 10.77 10.13
N PHE A 179 -17.11 10.00 9.33
CA PHE A 179 -15.71 10.24 9.05
C PHE A 179 -15.51 10.62 7.58
N THR A 180 -14.43 11.33 7.32
CA THR A 180 -13.94 11.63 5.98
C THR A 180 -12.42 11.47 5.93
N SER A 181 -11.82 11.88 4.83
CA SER A 181 -10.36 11.87 4.68
C SER A 181 -9.83 13.20 4.17
N SER A 182 -8.60 13.54 4.54
CA SER A 182 -7.89 14.70 4.04
C SER A 182 -7.04 14.37 2.80
N ARG A 183 -6.33 15.37 2.25
CA ARG A 183 -5.36 15.18 1.15
C ARG A 183 -4.24 14.19 1.47
N ALA A 184 -4.00 13.91 2.75
CA ALA A 184 -2.95 12.99 3.19
C ALA A 184 -3.26 11.52 2.94
N THR A 185 -4.47 11.17 2.47
CA THR A 185 -4.87 9.79 2.23
C THR A 185 -4.80 9.40 0.77
N LEU A 186 -4.59 8.11 0.50
CA LEU A 186 -4.60 7.55 -0.85
C LEU A 186 -5.98 7.69 -1.52
N GLN A 187 -7.06 7.59 -0.74
CA GLN A 187 -8.42 7.77 -1.23
C GLN A 187 -8.66 9.17 -1.78
N SER A 188 -8.13 10.18 -1.11
CA SER A 188 -8.18 11.57 -1.60
C SER A 188 -7.33 11.76 -2.86
N GLN A 189 -6.18 11.10 -2.96
CA GLN A 189 -5.34 11.13 -4.16
C GLN A 189 -6.05 10.45 -5.35
N VAL A 190 -6.77 9.35 -5.12
CA VAL A 190 -7.63 8.71 -6.15
C VAL A 190 -8.72 9.65 -6.63
N VAL A 191 -9.38 10.38 -5.71
CA VAL A 191 -10.38 11.40 -6.09
C VAL A 191 -9.74 12.46 -6.98
N SER A 192 -8.57 12.99 -6.60
CA SER A 192 -7.85 14.01 -7.38
C SER A 192 -7.42 13.50 -8.75
N LEU A 193 -6.96 12.26 -8.84
CA LEU A 193 -6.61 11.59 -10.11
C LEU A 193 -7.80 11.54 -11.07
N CYS A 194 -9.02 11.38 -10.55
CA CYS A 194 -10.27 11.39 -11.31
C CYS A 194 -10.82 12.80 -11.62
N GLY A 195 -10.08 13.86 -11.26
CA GLY A 195 -10.53 15.25 -11.40
C GLY A 195 -11.59 15.63 -10.36
N GLY A 196 -11.65 14.99 -9.22
CA GLY A 196 -12.40 15.44 -8.06
C GLY A 196 -11.57 16.37 -7.16
N ASP A 197 -12.24 17.22 -6.41
CA ASP A 197 -11.66 18.06 -5.38
C ASP A 197 -12.26 17.66 -4.02
N ASN A 198 -11.44 17.06 -3.17
CA ASN A 198 -11.89 16.63 -1.85
C ASN A 198 -12.19 17.86 -0.98
N VAL A 199 -13.46 18.07 -0.66
CA VAL A 199 -13.91 19.24 0.12
C VAL A 199 -13.32 19.30 1.56
N PHE A 200 -12.68 18.23 2.05
CA PHE A 200 -11.95 18.18 3.32
C PHE A 200 -10.44 17.99 3.14
N ALA A 201 -9.90 18.27 1.95
CA ALA A 201 -8.46 18.17 1.69
C ALA A 201 -7.58 19.00 2.65
N ASP A 202 -8.13 20.06 3.22
CA ASP A 202 -7.48 20.99 4.15
C ASP A 202 -7.40 20.50 5.60
N SER A 203 -8.01 19.37 5.94
CA SER A 203 -7.96 18.85 7.32
C SER A 203 -6.52 18.55 7.75
N PRO A 204 -6.14 18.93 8.99
CA PRO A 204 -4.80 18.67 9.53
C PRO A 204 -4.55 17.20 9.90
N VAL A 205 -5.62 16.40 10.02
CA VAL A 205 -5.52 14.96 10.31
C VAL A 205 -5.98 14.14 9.13
N PRO A 206 -5.40 12.95 8.89
CA PRO A 206 -5.77 12.12 7.73
C PRO A 206 -7.24 11.69 7.71
N TRP A 207 -7.79 11.31 8.87
CA TRP A 207 -9.14 10.74 9.03
C TRP A 207 -9.96 11.54 10.03
N PRO A 208 -10.47 12.74 9.68
CA PRO A 208 -11.24 13.55 10.61
C PRO A 208 -12.65 13.04 10.77
N GLN A 209 -13.15 13.06 12.01
CA GLN A 209 -14.57 13.02 12.27
C GLN A 209 -15.18 14.39 11.98
N VAL A 210 -16.30 14.42 11.28
CA VAL A 210 -16.96 15.66 10.85
C VAL A 210 -18.44 15.63 11.21
N SER A 211 -19.04 16.82 11.32
CA SER A 211 -20.48 16.94 11.50
C SER A 211 -21.19 17.09 10.16
N ARG A 212 -22.49 16.78 10.17
CA ARG A 212 -23.36 16.95 9.02
C ARG A 212 -23.38 18.41 8.52
N GLU A 213 -23.40 19.38 9.45
CA GLU A 213 -23.40 20.81 9.15
C GLU A 213 -22.09 21.25 8.48
N GLN A 214 -20.95 20.66 8.87
CA GLN A 214 -19.67 20.95 8.21
C GLN A 214 -19.69 20.50 6.77
N VAL A 215 -20.25 19.32 6.46
CA VAL A 215 -20.38 18.80 5.10
C VAL A 215 -21.33 19.69 4.29
N ILE A 216 -22.51 20.05 4.84
CA ILE A 216 -23.49 20.92 4.18
C ILE A 216 -22.86 22.26 3.79
N ARG A 217 -22.07 22.87 4.69
CA ARG A 217 -21.37 24.15 4.42
C ARG A 217 -20.35 24.06 3.29
N ARG A 218 -19.74 22.90 3.07
CA ARG A 218 -18.74 22.67 2.01
C ARG A 218 -19.38 22.33 0.65
N GLN A 219 -20.69 22.10 0.62
CA GLN A 219 -21.51 21.92 -0.58
C GLN A 219 -20.91 20.92 -1.59
N PRO A 220 -20.63 19.67 -1.21
CA PRO A 220 -20.14 18.69 -2.17
C PRO A 220 -21.19 18.42 -3.24
N GLN A 221 -20.73 18.30 -4.48
CA GLN A 221 -21.55 17.93 -5.63
C GLN A 221 -21.64 16.41 -5.79
N ALA A 222 -20.59 15.69 -5.35
CA ALA A 222 -20.58 14.24 -5.33
C ALA A 222 -20.16 13.72 -3.94
N ILE A 223 -20.70 12.56 -3.56
CA ILE A 223 -20.29 11.81 -2.37
C ILE A 223 -19.78 10.45 -2.83
N VAL A 224 -18.57 10.11 -2.42
CA VAL A 224 -17.94 8.81 -2.70
C VAL A 224 -17.98 7.96 -1.44
N ILE A 225 -18.47 6.73 -1.57
CA ILE A 225 -18.52 5.72 -0.51
C ILE A 225 -17.87 4.41 -0.96
N GLY A 226 -17.30 3.66 -0.01
CA GLY A 226 -17.03 2.24 -0.18
C GLY A 226 -18.30 1.44 0.07
N GLY A 227 -18.60 0.46 -0.77
CA GLY A 227 -19.74 -0.43 -0.55
C GLY A 227 -20.41 -0.92 -1.83
N PRO A 228 -21.47 -1.73 -1.67
CA PRO A 228 -22.24 -2.22 -2.82
C PRO A 228 -23.04 -1.07 -3.47
N PRO A 229 -23.41 -1.18 -4.75
CA PRO A 229 -24.16 -0.13 -5.45
C PRO A 229 -25.47 0.30 -4.75
N GLY A 230 -26.15 -0.61 -4.07
CA GLY A 230 -27.38 -0.31 -3.31
C GLY A 230 -27.16 0.60 -2.09
N ALA A 231 -25.93 0.74 -1.58
CA ALA A 231 -25.62 1.65 -0.47
C ALA A 231 -25.79 3.13 -0.85
N ALA A 232 -25.69 3.46 -2.13
CA ALA A 232 -25.81 4.82 -2.64
C ALA A 232 -27.19 5.44 -2.33
N GLU A 233 -28.26 4.67 -2.40
CA GLU A 233 -29.63 5.15 -2.09
C GLU A 233 -29.79 5.53 -0.62
N GLN A 234 -29.26 4.71 0.29
CA GLN A 234 -29.31 4.99 1.72
C GLN A 234 -28.53 6.26 2.07
N VAL A 235 -27.35 6.45 1.45
CA VAL A 235 -26.56 7.66 1.64
C VAL A 235 -27.25 8.89 1.04
N ARG A 236 -27.87 8.78 -0.13
CA ARG A 236 -28.66 9.86 -0.72
C ARG A 236 -29.82 10.27 0.19
N ALA A 237 -30.57 9.30 0.73
CA ALA A 237 -31.65 9.56 1.68
C ALA A 237 -31.15 10.21 2.98
N PHE A 238 -29.96 9.82 3.48
CA PHE A 238 -29.36 10.42 4.66
C PHE A 238 -29.06 11.92 4.46
N TRP A 239 -28.69 12.37 3.26
CA TRP A 239 -28.35 13.76 2.98
C TRP A 239 -29.53 14.65 2.63
N GLN A 240 -30.65 14.06 2.14
CA GLN A 240 -31.85 14.83 1.83
C GLN A 240 -32.56 15.36 3.08
N PRO A 241 -33.29 16.50 2.99
CA PRO A 241 -33.38 17.39 1.81
C PRO A 241 -32.27 18.44 1.73
N GLN A 242 -31.27 18.46 2.66
CA GLN A 242 -30.28 19.54 2.78
C GLN A 242 -29.26 19.54 1.65
N LEU A 243 -28.95 18.35 1.12
CA LEU A 243 -28.06 18.17 -0.05
C LEU A 243 -28.71 17.19 -1.03
N ASN A 244 -28.43 17.38 -2.31
CA ASN A 244 -28.80 16.45 -3.36
C ASN A 244 -27.59 16.07 -4.24
N PRO A 245 -26.54 15.46 -3.65
CA PRO A 245 -25.33 15.11 -4.37
C PRO A 245 -25.50 13.88 -5.23
N GLU A 246 -24.64 13.73 -6.23
CA GLU A 246 -24.42 12.41 -6.82
C GLU A 246 -23.74 11.50 -5.81
N VAL A 247 -24.25 10.28 -5.63
CA VAL A 247 -23.63 9.31 -4.72
C VAL A 247 -23.01 8.18 -5.53
N ILE A 248 -21.70 8.09 -5.47
CA ILE A 248 -20.86 7.13 -6.18
C ILE A 248 -20.41 6.05 -5.21
N ALA A 249 -20.89 4.82 -5.40
CA ALA A 249 -20.41 3.65 -4.65
C ALA A 249 -19.27 2.99 -5.42
N VAL A 250 -18.10 2.85 -4.77
CA VAL A 250 -16.96 2.09 -5.29
C VAL A 250 -16.80 0.80 -4.49
N ASN A 251 -16.20 -0.23 -5.11
CA ASN A 251 -15.94 -1.47 -4.40
C ASN A 251 -15.11 -1.20 -3.15
N GLU A 252 -15.62 -1.59 -1.98
CA GLU A 252 -15.03 -1.28 -0.68
C GLU A 252 -13.65 -1.89 -0.50
N ASP A 253 -13.47 -3.16 -0.86
CA ASP A 253 -12.19 -3.85 -0.75
C ASP A 253 -11.10 -3.19 -1.62
N TRP A 254 -11.46 -2.71 -2.80
CA TRP A 254 -10.52 -2.02 -3.69
C TRP A 254 -10.16 -0.63 -3.17
N PHE A 255 -11.14 0.07 -2.61
CA PHE A 255 -10.98 1.46 -2.18
C PHE A 255 -10.36 1.62 -0.80
N SER A 256 -10.65 0.69 0.13
CA SER A 256 -10.13 0.74 1.49
C SER A 256 -8.71 0.17 1.62
N ARG A 257 -8.31 -0.73 0.72
CA ARG A 257 -6.99 -1.38 0.77
C ARG A 257 -5.97 -0.63 -0.07
N THR A 258 -4.88 -0.25 0.56
CA THR A 258 -3.79 0.52 -0.06
C THR A 258 -2.81 -0.38 -0.83
N GLY A 259 -3.35 -1.20 -1.73
CA GLY A 259 -2.64 -2.20 -2.52
C GLY A 259 -2.86 -2.05 -4.03
N PRO A 260 -2.42 -3.03 -4.83
CA PRO A 260 -2.49 -2.96 -6.31
C PRO A 260 -3.90 -2.77 -6.86
N ARG A 261 -4.94 -3.28 -6.16
CA ARG A 261 -6.34 -3.16 -6.59
C ARG A 261 -6.93 -1.75 -6.41
N LEU A 262 -6.21 -0.83 -5.76
CA LEU A 262 -6.65 0.56 -5.64
C LEU A 262 -6.85 1.22 -7.01
N MET A 263 -6.12 0.80 -8.05
CA MET A 263 -6.33 1.29 -9.41
C MET A 263 -7.65 0.81 -10.04
N LEU A 264 -8.21 -0.32 -9.59
CA LEU A 264 -9.56 -0.74 -10.00
C LEU A 264 -10.63 0.17 -9.41
N ALA A 265 -10.47 0.57 -8.14
CA ALA A 265 -11.34 1.57 -7.52
C ALA A 265 -11.22 2.93 -8.22
N ALA A 266 -10.00 3.34 -8.56
CA ALA A 266 -9.75 4.57 -9.31
C ALA A 266 -10.45 4.54 -10.67
N GLU A 267 -10.31 3.48 -11.44
CA GLU A 267 -10.98 3.33 -12.72
C GLU A 267 -12.51 3.39 -12.59
N GLN A 268 -13.06 2.69 -11.59
CA GLN A 268 -14.50 2.69 -11.31
C GLN A 268 -14.98 4.11 -10.97
N LEU A 269 -14.28 4.82 -10.07
CA LEU A 269 -14.62 6.18 -9.66
C LEU A 269 -14.51 7.17 -10.83
N CYS A 270 -13.39 7.15 -11.56
CA CYS A 270 -13.16 8.06 -12.67
C CYS A 270 -14.25 7.94 -13.74
N ARG A 271 -14.65 6.72 -14.10
CA ARG A 271 -15.73 6.48 -15.07
C ARG A 271 -17.08 7.03 -14.59
N GLN A 272 -17.44 6.78 -13.33
CA GLN A 272 -18.73 7.23 -12.78
C GLN A 272 -18.76 8.76 -12.64
N LEU A 273 -17.67 9.36 -12.14
CA LEU A 273 -17.56 10.82 -12.01
C LEU A 273 -17.60 11.53 -13.38
N ALA A 274 -16.95 10.95 -14.40
CA ALA A 274 -16.98 11.48 -15.77
C ALA A 274 -18.35 11.32 -16.44
N ALA A 275 -19.08 10.23 -16.17
CA ALA A 275 -20.43 10.03 -16.70
C ALA A 275 -21.43 11.03 -16.11
N TRP A 276 -21.30 11.37 -14.84
CA TRP A 276 -22.15 12.35 -14.17
C TRP A 276 -21.91 13.80 -14.65
N ARG A 277 -20.68 14.14 -15.05
CA ARG A 277 -20.33 15.49 -15.61
C ARG A 277 -20.99 15.80 -16.95
N ARG A 278 -21.47 14.78 -17.71
CA ARG A 278 -22.09 14.95 -19.03
C ARG A 278 -23.55 15.33 -18.89
#